data_e726caec4c67b7988042471ae07d8729
#
_entry.id   e726caec4c67b7988042471ae07d8729
#
_cell.length_a   1.000
_cell.length_b   1.000
_cell.length_c   1.000
_cell.angle_alpha   90.00
_cell.angle_beta   90.00
_cell.angle_gamma   90.00
#
_symmetry.space_group_name_H-M   'P 1'
#
loop_
_entity.id
_entity.type
_entity.pdbx_description
1 polymer ?
#
loop_
_entity_poly.entity_id
_entity_poly.type
_entity_poly.pdbx_seq_one_letter_code
_entity_poly.pdbx_strand_id
1 'polypeptide(L)'
;MAMLLDEAAAAAAAGEVPVAAAVTDAEGAVIAXAQNRMRRXGXALHHAEMLVLADALXLRGSERLEDCDLWVTLEPCTMCAGAIAHARIRRLYFAARDEKAGAVESGXRFFDSPSCHHXPEIYGGLSEAAAAAQLKAFFEQRR
;
A
#
# COMPACT_ATOMS: atom_id res chain seq x y z
N MET A 1 2.71 10.08 6.05
CA MET A 1 1.66 9.13 6.44
C MET A 1 0.35 9.81 6.84
N ALA A 2 0.40 10.97 7.47
CA ALA A 2 -0.84 11.67 7.88
C ALA A 2 -1.78 11.95 6.69
N MET A 3 -1.21 12.38 5.57
CA MET A 3 -1.99 12.64 4.37
C MET A 3 -2.70 11.36 3.91
N LEU A 4 -2.04 10.22 3.99
CA LEU A 4 -2.64 8.96 3.58
C LEU A 4 -3.76 8.53 4.52
N LEU A 5 -3.65 8.82 5.81
CA LEU A 5 -4.74 8.52 6.73
C LEU A 5 -5.98 9.33 6.39
N ASP A 6 -5.81 10.58 5.95
CA ASP A 6 -6.94 11.39 5.48
C ASP A 6 -7.55 10.79 4.21
N GLU A 7 -6.71 10.31 3.29
CA GLU A 7 -7.17 9.65 2.07
C GLU A 7 -7.93 8.37 2.40
N ALA A 8 -7.42 7.60 3.38
CA ALA A 8 -8.09 6.38 3.80
C ALA A 8 -9.45 6.68 4.42
N ALA A 9 -9.53 7.76 5.21
CA ALA A 9 -10.81 8.18 5.78
C ALA A 9 -11.81 8.53 4.69
N ALA A 10 -11.35 9.21 3.63
CA ALA A 10 -12.21 9.53 2.50
C ALA A 10 -12.70 8.27 1.79
N ALA A 11 -11.85 7.26 1.67
CA ALA A 11 -12.25 5.98 1.08
C ALA A 11 -13.34 5.32 1.92
N ALA A 12 -13.19 5.32 3.24
CA ALA A 12 -14.20 4.73 4.14
C ALA A 12 -15.53 5.45 4.00
N ALA A 13 -15.50 6.78 3.89
CA ALA A 13 -16.73 7.57 3.72
C ALA A 13 -17.46 7.22 2.43
N ALA A 14 -16.71 6.76 1.42
CA ALA A 14 -17.27 6.34 0.13
C ALA A 14 -17.64 4.85 0.11
N GLY A 15 -17.56 4.15 1.25
CA GLY A 15 -17.93 2.74 1.34
C GLY A 15 -16.81 1.77 0.99
N GLU A 16 -15.59 2.26 0.88
CA GLU A 16 -14.43 1.44 0.51
C GLU A 16 -13.57 1.14 1.75
N VAL A 17 -12.94 -0.01 1.75
CA VAL A 17 -11.98 -0.35 2.82
C VAL A 17 -10.94 0.77 2.90
N PRO A 18 -10.70 1.33 4.11
CA PRO A 18 -9.84 2.53 4.24
C PRO A 18 -8.34 2.21 4.14
N VAL A 19 -7.90 2.03 2.92
CA VAL A 19 -6.47 1.86 2.61
C VAL A 19 -6.10 2.86 1.52
N ALA A 20 -5.01 3.56 1.74
CA ALA A 20 -4.49 4.55 0.79
C ALA A 20 -2.99 4.36 0.63
N ALA A 21 -2.48 4.70 -0.54
CA ALA A 21 -1.07 4.54 -0.85
C ALA A 21 -0.57 5.71 -1.70
N ALA A 22 0.72 5.99 -1.58
CA ALA A 22 1.38 7.03 -2.37
C ALA A 22 2.76 6.56 -2.80
N VAL A 23 3.17 7.00 -3.98
CA VAL A 23 4.55 6.83 -4.43
C VAL A 23 5.22 8.20 -4.39
N THR A 24 6.39 8.26 -3.76
CA THR A 24 7.20 9.49 -3.71
C THR A 24 8.50 9.29 -4.47
N ASP A 25 9.02 10.37 -5.05
CA ASP A 25 10.29 10.31 -5.77
C ASP A 25 11.47 10.44 -4.80
N ALA A 26 12.68 10.50 -5.34
CA ALA A 26 13.91 10.55 -4.53
C ALA A 26 13.97 11.78 -3.62
N GLU A 27 13.31 12.87 -4.00
CA GLU A 27 13.26 14.10 -3.21
C GLU A 27 12.07 14.14 -2.25
N GLY A 28 11.26 13.10 -2.22
CA GLY A 28 10.11 13.01 -1.34
C GLY A 28 8.83 13.63 -1.88
N ALA A 29 8.82 14.04 -3.15
CA ALA A 29 7.61 14.60 -3.75
C ALA A 29 6.64 13.47 -4.11
N VAL A 30 5.35 13.65 -3.81
CA VAL A 30 4.32 12.67 -4.14
C VAL A 30 4.08 12.71 -5.66
N ILE A 31 4.26 11.58 -6.33
CA ILE A 31 4.00 11.52 -7.77
C ILE A 31 2.72 10.76 -8.11
N ALA A 32 2.17 10.03 -7.18
CA ALA A 32 0.88 9.35 -7.38
C ALA A 32 0.22 9.05 -6.03
N UNK A 33 -1.12 8.89 -5.79
CA UNK A 33 -1.79 8.59 -4.70
C UNK A 33 -2.90 7.82 -5.11
N ALA A 34 -3.35 6.94 -4.38
CA ALA A 34 -4.52 6.08 -4.69
C ALA A 34 -5.18 5.54 -3.43
N GLN A 35 -6.44 5.17 -3.57
CA GLN A 35 -7.22 4.49 -2.53
C GLN A 35 -7.64 3.14 -3.08
N ASN A 36 -7.95 2.20 -2.19
CA ASN A 36 -8.61 0.95 -2.60
C ASN A 36 -9.85 1.25 -3.44
N ARG A 37 -10.05 0.48 -4.48
CA ARG A 37 -11.24 0.56 -5.32
C ARG A 37 -11.84 -0.80 -5.62
N MET A 38 -11.66 -1.75 -4.72
CA MET A 38 -12.17 -3.10 -4.91
C MET A 38 -13.69 -3.12 -4.95
N ARG A 39 -14.30 -2.42 -4.01
CA ARG A 39 -15.78 -2.39 -3.90
C ARG A 39 -16.40 -1.48 -4.95
N ARG A 40 -15.80 -0.33 -5.14
CA ARG A 40 -16.32 0.64 -6.10
C ARG A 40 -16.14 0.22 -7.54
N UNK A 41 -14.94 -0.35 -7.71
CA UNK A 41 -14.67 -0.69 -8.96
C UNK A 41 -14.95 -2.00 -9.25
N GLY A 42 -15.34 -2.68 -8.40
CA GLY A 42 -15.61 -4.08 -8.58
C GLY A 42 -14.40 -4.92 -9.06
N UNK A 43 -13.24 -4.49 -8.80
CA UNK A 43 -12.16 -5.15 -9.20
C UNK A 43 -11.46 -5.61 -8.03
N ALA A 44 -11.40 -6.83 -7.92
CA ALA A 44 -10.69 -7.43 -6.78
C ALA A 44 -9.22 -7.07 -6.72
N LEU A 45 -8.62 -6.78 -7.86
CA LEU A 45 -7.19 -6.46 -7.91
C LEU A 45 -6.90 -4.98 -7.59
N HIS A 46 -7.93 -4.17 -7.45
CA HIS A 46 -7.76 -2.72 -7.28
C HIS A 46 -7.46 -2.32 -5.86
N HIS A 47 -6.44 -2.94 -5.28
CA HIS A 47 -5.84 -2.48 -4.03
C HIS A 47 -5.11 -1.16 -4.29
N ALA A 48 -5.03 -0.30 -3.28
CA ALA A 48 -4.37 1.00 -3.41
C ALA A 48 -2.96 0.85 -3.96
N GLU A 49 -2.23 -0.16 -3.49
CA GLU A 49 -0.84 -0.37 -3.93
C GLU A 49 -0.76 -0.68 -5.41
N MET A 50 -1.66 -1.56 -5.90
CA MET A 50 -1.66 -1.92 -7.32
C MET A 50 -1.94 -0.71 -8.19
N LEU A 51 -2.93 0.09 -7.78
CA LEU A 51 -3.31 1.28 -8.53
C LEU A 51 -2.21 2.32 -8.55
N VAL A 52 -1.59 2.58 -7.40
CA VAL A 52 -0.59 3.64 -7.32
C VAL A 52 0.70 3.26 -8.04
N LEU A 53 1.07 1.97 -7.98
CA LEU A 53 2.27 1.52 -8.71
C LEU A 53 2.06 1.65 -10.21
N ALA A 54 0.89 1.22 -10.69
CA ALA A 54 0.57 1.35 -12.12
C ALA A 54 0.59 2.81 -12.57
N ASP A 55 -0.01 3.69 -11.76
CA ASP A 55 -0.03 5.12 -12.08
C ASP A 55 1.39 5.70 -12.13
N ALA A 56 2.20 5.38 -11.15
CA ALA A 56 3.57 5.91 -11.08
C ALA A 56 4.40 5.43 -12.26
N LEU A 57 4.28 4.19 -12.62
CA LEU A 57 5.00 3.66 -13.78
C LEU A 57 4.57 4.36 -15.07
N UNK A 58 3.37 4.61 -15.05
CA UNK A 58 2.86 5.23 -16.13
C UNK A 58 3.34 6.54 -16.27
N LEU A 59 3.40 7.29 -15.25
CA LEU A 59 3.89 8.68 -15.22
C LEU A 59 5.37 8.77 -15.53
N ARG A 60 6.15 7.85 -15.00
CA ARG A 60 7.60 7.82 -15.22
C ARG A 60 7.99 7.32 -16.60
N GLY A 61 7.09 6.62 -17.29
CA GLY A 61 7.41 6.00 -18.57
C GLY A 61 8.52 4.97 -18.43
N SER A 62 8.48 4.20 -17.35
CA SER A 62 9.53 3.25 -17.00
C SER A 62 8.90 1.96 -16.51
N GLU A 63 9.61 0.84 -16.64
CA GLU A 63 9.17 -0.42 -16.04
C GLU A 63 9.62 -0.57 -14.60
N ARG A 64 10.39 0.37 -14.08
CA ARG A 64 10.92 0.28 -12.71
C ARG A 64 10.85 1.62 -12.01
N LEU A 65 10.73 1.55 -10.67
CA LEU A 65 10.65 2.73 -9.82
C LEU A 65 11.80 2.72 -8.81
N GLU A 66 13.03 2.50 -9.28
CA GLU A 66 14.18 2.22 -8.42
C GLU A 66 14.56 3.35 -7.47
N ASP A 67 14.18 4.58 -7.82
CA ASP A 67 14.45 5.74 -6.96
C ASP A 67 13.22 6.20 -6.17
N CYS A 68 12.16 5.40 -6.18
CA CYS A 68 10.89 5.79 -5.57
C CYS A 68 10.61 4.98 -4.31
N ASP A 69 9.83 5.58 -3.42
CA ASP A 69 9.37 4.94 -2.20
C ASP A 69 7.86 4.77 -2.24
N LEU A 70 7.35 3.71 -1.62
CA LEU A 70 5.92 3.46 -1.51
C LEU A 70 5.49 3.60 -0.05
N TRP A 71 4.41 4.35 0.16
CA TRP A 71 3.79 4.55 1.46
C TRP A 71 2.38 3.98 1.40
N VAL A 72 1.98 3.21 2.40
CA VAL A 72 0.64 2.63 2.43
C VAL A 72 0.14 2.49 3.86
N THR A 73 -1.16 2.63 4.07
CA THR A 73 -1.70 2.66 5.42
C THR A 73 -1.88 1.26 6.03
N LEU A 74 -1.80 0.21 5.22
CA LEU A 74 -1.93 -1.17 5.69
C LEU A 74 -0.83 -2.02 5.08
N GLU A 75 -0.29 -2.95 5.86
CA GLU A 75 0.74 -3.88 5.39
C GLU A 75 0.30 -4.55 4.09
N PRO A 76 1.12 -4.53 3.04
CA PRO A 76 0.74 -5.15 1.77
C PRO A 76 0.50 -6.65 1.85
N CYS A 77 -0.48 -7.12 1.08
CA CYS A 77 -0.75 -8.55 0.92
C CYS A 77 0.25 -9.17 -0.06
N THR A 78 0.13 -10.48 -0.29
CA THR A 78 1.05 -11.20 -1.17
C THR A 78 1.05 -10.63 -2.60
N MET A 79 -0.14 -10.35 -3.16
CA MET A 79 -0.24 -9.79 -4.51
C MET A 79 0.51 -8.48 -4.61
N CYS A 80 0.27 -7.59 -3.64
CA CYS A 80 0.89 -6.25 -3.66
C CYS A 80 2.37 -6.31 -3.37
N ALA A 81 2.80 -7.21 -2.47
CA ALA A 81 4.23 -7.38 -2.21
C ALA A 81 4.95 -7.83 -3.47
N GLY A 82 4.35 -8.74 -4.23
CA GLY A 82 4.89 -9.16 -5.52
C GLY A 82 5.02 -8.01 -6.49
N ALA A 83 3.97 -7.16 -6.57
CA ALA A 83 3.99 -5.99 -7.45
C ALA A 83 5.08 -5.01 -7.04
N ILE A 84 5.26 -4.80 -5.74
CA ILE A 84 6.31 -3.91 -5.21
C ILE A 84 7.69 -4.40 -5.65
N ALA A 85 7.92 -5.71 -5.56
CA ALA A 85 9.20 -6.29 -6.00
C ALA A 85 9.40 -6.12 -7.50
N HIS A 86 8.34 -6.38 -8.28
CA HIS A 86 8.43 -6.22 -9.75
C HIS A 86 8.73 -4.78 -10.14
N ALA A 87 8.14 -3.82 -9.44
CA ALA A 87 8.37 -2.39 -9.73
C ALA A 87 9.72 -1.89 -9.21
N ARG A 88 10.41 -2.69 -8.40
CA ARG A 88 11.72 -2.34 -7.84
C ARG A 88 11.67 -1.11 -6.93
N ILE A 89 10.64 -1.03 -6.10
CA ILE A 89 10.51 0.07 -5.12
C ILE A 89 11.73 0.07 -4.18
N ARG A 90 12.25 1.26 -3.90
CA ARG A 90 13.43 1.44 -3.06
C ARG A 90 13.11 1.20 -1.58
N ARG A 91 12.07 1.88 -1.06
CA ARG A 91 11.67 1.77 0.35
C ARG A 91 10.17 1.63 0.46
N LEU A 92 9.74 0.77 1.40
CA LEU A 92 8.33 0.55 1.68
C LEU A 92 8.05 1.00 3.11
N TYR A 93 7.11 1.95 3.26
CA TYR A 93 6.64 2.41 4.55
C TYR A 93 5.19 1.98 4.72
N PHE A 94 4.85 1.30 5.81
CA PHE A 94 3.43 1.00 6.05
C PHE A 94 3.04 1.30 7.49
N ALA A 95 1.73 1.56 7.70
CA ALA A 95 1.22 1.94 9.01
C ALA A 95 0.80 0.70 9.81
N ALA A 96 -0.39 0.19 9.58
CA ALA A 96 -0.90 -0.94 10.37
C ALA A 96 -0.39 -2.27 9.85
N ARG A 97 -0.04 -3.18 10.75
CA ARG A 97 0.26 -4.55 10.38
C ARG A 97 -1.04 -5.31 10.14
N ASP A 98 -0.99 -6.28 9.25
CA ASP A 98 -2.15 -7.09 8.89
C ASP A 98 -1.79 -8.55 9.13
N GLU A 99 -2.11 -9.04 10.32
CA GLU A 99 -1.73 -10.41 10.71
C GLU A 99 -2.46 -11.47 9.90
N LYS A 100 -3.61 -11.11 9.32
CA LYS A 100 -4.44 -12.03 8.58
C LYS A 100 -3.98 -12.21 7.13
N ALA A 101 -3.78 -11.10 6.44
CA ALA A 101 -3.51 -11.12 5.00
C ALA A 101 -2.20 -10.45 4.61
N GLY A 102 -1.49 -9.86 5.55
CA GLY A 102 -0.22 -9.20 5.25
C GLY A 102 0.84 -10.20 4.85
N ALA A 103 1.80 -9.74 4.04
CA ALA A 103 2.84 -10.61 3.53
C ALA A 103 4.23 -9.97 3.56
N VAL A 104 4.42 -8.98 4.42
CA VAL A 104 5.72 -8.30 4.56
C VAL A 104 6.39 -8.74 5.85
N GLU A 105 5.82 -8.39 7.00
CA GLU A 105 6.30 -8.84 8.30
C GLU A 105 5.43 -9.95 8.85
N SER A 106 4.28 -10.20 8.22
CA SER A 106 3.33 -11.25 8.57
C SER A 106 3.26 -12.28 7.45
N GLY A 107 2.60 -13.37 7.70
CA GLY A 107 2.35 -14.35 6.64
C GLY A 107 3.59 -14.81 5.91
N UNK A 108 3.52 -14.60 4.61
CA UNK A 108 4.38 -15.08 3.91
C UNK A 108 5.52 -14.47 3.90
N ARG A 109 5.70 -13.44 4.36
CA ARG A 109 6.91 -12.66 4.36
C ARG A 109 7.59 -12.75 2.99
N PHE A 110 6.87 -12.26 2.01
CA PHE A 110 7.24 -12.46 0.61
C PHE A 110 8.67 -11.99 0.28
N PHE A 111 9.12 -10.88 0.91
CA PHE A 111 10.44 -10.34 0.59
C PHE A 111 11.58 -11.21 1.13
N ASP A 112 11.29 -12.17 2.00
CA ASP A 112 12.27 -13.16 2.46
C ASP A 112 12.27 -14.41 1.61
N SER A 113 11.37 -14.54 0.65
CA SER A 113 11.23 -15.79 -0.12
C SER A 113 12.31 -15.89 -1.19
N PRO A 114 12.68 -17.12 -1.58
CA PRO A 114 13.69 -17.28 -2.63
C PRO A 114 13.22 -16.83 -4.01
N SER A 115 11.90 -16.68 -4.20
CA SER A 115 11.35 -16.18 -5.47
C SER A 115 11.40 -14.67 -5.60
N CYS A 116 11.67 -13.96 -4.51
CA CYS A 116 11.71 -12.51 -4.53
C CYS A 116 13.09 -12.03 -4.97
N HIS A 117 13.13 -11.27 -6.06
CA HIS A 117 14.39 -10.80 -6.63
C HIS A 117 14.71 -9.36 -6.26
N HIS A 118 13.91 -8.73 -5.40
CA HIS A 118 14.14 -7.36 -4.96
C HIS A 118 13.44 -7.08 -3.63
N UNK A 119 13.96 -6.57 -2.63
CA UNK A 119 13.49 -6.38 -1.50
C UNK A 119 13.66 -5.07 -1.22
N PRO A 120 12.74 -4.33 -1.05
CA PRO A 120 12.86 -2.94 -0.60
C PRO A 120 13.32 -2.86 0.84
N GLU A 121 13.84 -1.71 1.23
CA GLU A 121 13.99 -1.43 2.66
C GLU A 121 12.59 -1.31 3.24
N ILE A 122 12.35 -1.84 4.45
CA ILE A 122 11.02 -1.93 5.02
C ILE A 122 10.96 -1.16 6.34
N TYR A 123 9.93 -0.31 6.47
CA TYR A 123 9.66 0.47 7.68
C TYR A 123 8.19 0.37 8.02
N GLY A 124 7.84 -0.52 8.96
CA GLY A 124 6.46 -0.76 9.35
C GLY A 124 6.10 -0.12 10.67
N GLY A 125 4.82 0.07 10.89
CA GLY A 125 4.30 0.57 12.15
C GLY A 125 4.21 2.09 12.26
N LEU A 126 4.37 2.81 11.16
CA LEU A 126 4.24 4.27 11.15
C LEU A 126 2.76 4.66 11.32
N SER A 127 2.44 5.38 12.40
CA SER A 127 1.05 5.75 12.70
C SER A 127 0.14 4.52 12.82
N GLU A 128 0.69 3.43 13.34
CA GLU A 128 0.01 2.13 13.35
C GLU A 128 -1.33 2.18 14.08
N ALA A 129 -1.37 2.82 15.24
CA ALA A 129 -2.60 2.85 16.05
C ALA A 129 -3.73 3.58 15.32
N ALA A 130 -3.42 4.71 14.68
CA ALA A 130 -4.44 5.48 13.96
C ALA A 130 -4.97 4.70 12.75
N ALA A 131 -4.08 4.05 12.02
CA ALA A 131 -4.50 3.27 10.84
C ALA A 131 -5.34 2.07 11.26
N ALA A 132 -4.93 1.37 12.31
CA ALA A 132 -5.66 0.21 12.81
C ALA A 132 -7.06 0.62 13.29
N ALA A 133 -7.16 1.78 13.95
CA ALA A 133 -8.45 2.28 14.43
C ALA A 133 -9.41 2.56 13.28
N GLN A 134 -8.92 3.12 12.19
CA GLN A 134 -9.75 3.37 11.00
C GLN A 134 -10.33 2.07 10.44
N LEU A 135 -9.49 1.06 10.32
CA LEU A 135 -9.91 -0.23 9.76
C LEU A 135 -10.93 -0.90 10.67
N LYS A 136 -10.65 -0.89 11.98
CA LYS A 136 -11.57 -1.47 12.96
C LYS A 136 -12.94 -0.80 12.90
N ALA A 137 -12.97 0.54 12.87
CA ALA A 137 -14.21 1.29 12.82
C ALA A 137 -15.01 0.97 11.55
N PHE A 138 -14.32 0.87 10.42
CA PHE A 138 -14.98 0.55 9.15
C PHE A 138 -15.66 -0.81 9.21
N PHE A 139 -14.95 -1.84 9.67
CA PHE A 139 -15.50 -3.19 9.69
C PHE A 139 -16.57 -3.35 10.75
N GLU A 140 -16.47 -2.64 11.87
CA GLU A 140 -17.53 -2.67 12.89
C GLU A 140 -18.83 -2.10 12.37
N GLN A 141 -18.77 -1.07 11.54
CA GLN A 141 -19.97 -0.45 10.97
C GLN A 141 -20.68 -1.34 9.95
N ARG A 142 -19.99 -2.35 9.43
CA ARG A 142 -20.53 -3.22 8.39
C ARG A 142 -21.04 -4.56 8.93
N ARG A 143 -21.05 -4.75 10.21
CA ARG A 143 -21.60 -5.96 10.82
C ARG A 143 -23.11 -5.94 10.92
#